data_bba961ecc4fedef9778983d184a24362
#
_entry.id   bba961ecc4fedef9778983d184a24362
#
_cell.length_a   1.000
_cell.length_b   1.000
_cell.length_c   1.000
_cell.angle_alpha   90.00
_cell.angle_beta   90.00
_cell.angle_gamma   90.00
#
_symmetry.space_group_name_H-M   'P 1'
#
loop_
_entity.id
_entity.type
_entity.pdbx_description
1 polymer ?
#
loop_
_entity_poly.entity_id
_entity_poly.type
_entity_poly.pdbx_seq_one_letter_code
_entity_poly.pdbx_strand_id
1 'polypeptide(L)'
;MLFALIWTSSSAAGECPTFTGREWEFTGHLVNRIFPGPPNYESVTSGDKPITRWYLQLPWPACFAEHRYLTRFQLSLTPQEVELYRQFLGKEIRVKGTLQEGVPGAQTTSLVVKVSSLDRLERRGP
;
A
#
# COMPACT_ATOMS: atom_id res chain seq x y z
N MET A 1 21.93 -16.38 -31.07
CA MET A 1 21.40 -16.30 -30.69
C MET A 1 20.69 -15.91 -29.86
N LEU A 2 20.30 -15.63 -29.46
CA LEU A 2 19.63 -15.29 -28.81
C LEU A 2 19.12 -15.10 -27.89
N PHE A 3 18.78 -14.81 -27.50
CA PHE A 3 18.27 -14.65 -26.75
C PHE A 3 17.60 -14.24 -25.99
N ALA A 4 17.38 -14.06 -25.79
CA ALA A 4 16.75 -13.68 -25.19
C ALA A 4 16.09 -13.51 -24.51
N LEU A 5 15.86 -13.41 -24.26
CA LEU A 5 15.16 -13.28 -23.67
C LEU A 5 14.59 -12.92 -22.89
N ILE A 6 14.44 -12.69 -22.79
CA ILE A 6 13.80 -12.42 -22.23
C ILE A 6 13.18 -12.38 -21.43
N TRP A 7 13.00 -12.31 -21.11
CA TRP A 7 12.27 -12.27 -20.42
C TRP A 7 11.59 -12.00 -19.70
N THR A 8 11.69 -12.25 -19.88
CA THR A 8 11.30 -12.05 -19.12
C THR A 8 10.52 -11.35 -18.28
N SER A 9 10.63 -10.96 -17.79
CA SER A 9 10.05 -10.08 -16.88
C SER A 9 8.65 -9.79 -17.08
N SER A 10 8.24 -9.99 -18.09
CA SER A 10 6.86 -9.80 -18.38
C SER A 10 5.96 -10.58 -17.48
N SER A 11 6.47 -11.59 -16.87
CA SER A 11 5.63 -12.39 -16.00
C SER A 11 5.06 -11.56 -14.87
N ALA A 12 5.79 -10.57 -14.40
CA ALA A 12 5.29 -9.75 -13.31
C ALA A 12 4.02 -9.01 -13.69
N ALA A 13 3.90 -8.64 -14.96
CA ALA A 13 2.73 -7.89 -15.38
C ALA A 13 1.46 -8.70 -15.35
N GLY A 14 1.57 -10.03 -15.45
CA GLY A 14 0.39 -10.87 -15.44
C GLY A 14 0.07 -11.47 -14.11
N GLU A 15 0.89 -11.23 -13.11
CA GLU A 15 0.70 -11.83 -11.81
C GLU A 15 -0.16 -10.98 -10.91
N CYS A 16 -1.14 -11.61 -10.26
CA CYS A 16 -1.91 -10.95 -9.21
C CYS A 16 -1.29 -11.35 -7.88
N PRO A 17 -0.80 -10.39 -7.08
CA PRO A 17 -0.25 -10.72 -5.76
C PRO A 17 -1.23 -11.51 -4.92
N THR A 18 -0.69 -12.47 -4.16
CA THR A 18 -1.50 -13.37 -3.35
C THR A 18 -0.97 -13.43 -1.92
N PHE A 19 -1.73 -14.13 -1.05
CA PHE A 19 -1.38 -14.27 0.36
C PHE A 19 -0.38 -15.41 0.59
N THR A 20 0.71 -15.40 -0.16
CA THR A 20 1.65 -16.53 -0.10
C THR A 20 2.79 -16.32 0.89
N GLY A 21 2.84 -15.16 1.56
CA GLY A 21 3.96 -14.83 2.42
C GLY A 21 5.16 -14.29 1.65
N ARG A 22 5.08 -14.31 0.34
CA ARG A 22 6.10 -13.79 -0.53
C ARG A 22 6.04 -12.26 -0.54
N GLU A 23 7.18 -11.62 -0.66
CA GLU A 23 7.21 -10.18 -0.83
C GLU A 23 6.84 -9.79 -2.24
N TRP A 24 6.05 -8.72 -2.32
CA TRP A 24 5.65 -8.13 -3.59
C TRP A 24 6.09 -6.69 -3.62
N GLU A 25 6.22 -6.15 -4.81
CA GLU A 25 6.61 -4.76 -4.98
C GLU A 25 5.45 -3.99 -5.61
N PHE A 26 5.17 -2.81 -5.02
CA PHE A 26 4.07 -1.96 -5.49
C PHE A 26 4.58 -0.54 -5.63
N THR A 27 4.05 0.20 -6.62
CA THR A 27 4.37 1.60 -6.77
C THR A 27 3.08 2.41 -6.80
N GLY A 28 3.15 3.62 -6.26
CA GLY A 28 2.01 4.51 -6.20
C GLY A 28 2.36 5.72 -5.36
N HIS A 29 1.34 6.44 -4.92
CA HIS A 29 1.54 7.63 -4.10
C HIS A 29 1.21 7.32 -2.66
N LEU A 30 2.04 7.82 -1.75
CA LEU A 30 1.80 7.69 -0.33
C LEU A 30 0.80 8.73 0.11
N VAL A 31 -0.32 8.29 0.65
CA VAL A 31 -1.36 9.20 1.14
C VAL A 31 -1.80 8.73 2.52
N ASN A 32 -2.45 9.63 3.25
CA ASN A 32 -3.01 9.24 4.53
C ASN A 32 -4.41 9.79 4.66
N ARG A 33 -5.14 9.26 5.62
CA ARG A 33 -6.49 9.70 5.94
C ARG A 33 -6.69 9.63 7.43
N ILE A 34 -7.51 10.54 7.94
CA ILE A 34 -7.84 10.59 9.35
C ILE A 34 -9.26 10.10 9.53
N PHE A 35 -9.43 9.16 10.45
CA PHE A 35 -10.72 8.58 10.77
C PHE A 35 -11.02 8.82 12.23
N PRO A 36 -12.30 8.92 12.61
CA PRO A 36 -12.66 8.98 14.03
C PRO A 36 -12.37 7.64 14.69
N GLY A 37 -11.75 7.69 15.85
CA GLY A 37 -11.44 6.51 16.64
C GLY A 37 -12.30 6.43 17.87
N PRO A 38 -11.78 5.84 18.97
CA PRO A 38 -12.55 5.71 20.19
C PRO A 38 -12.90 7.08 20.76
N PRO A 39 -13.95 7.18 21.55
CA PRO A 39 -14.76 6.05 22.00
C PRO A 39 -15.86 5.62 21.06
N ASN A 40 -16.33 6.51 20.17
CA ASN A 40 -17.53 6.20 19.42
C ASN A 40 -17.32 5.91 17.95
N TYR A 41 -16.16 6.22 17.41
CA TYR A 41 -15.83 6.01 16.00
C TYR A 41 -16.80 6.75 15.07
N GLU A 42 -17.25 7.94 15.49
CA GLU A 42 -18.25 8.69 14.75
C GLU A 42 -17.72 9.99 14.16
N SER A 43 -17.07 10.81 14.99
CA SER A 43 -16.63 12.11 14.55
C SER A 43 -15.54 12.65 15.45
N VAL A 44 -14.47 13.12 14.81
CA VAL A 44 -13.38 13.77 15.56
C VAL A 44 -13.89 15.06 16.20
N THR A 45 -14.81 15.78 15.53
CA THR A 45 -15.33 17.02 16.08
C THR A 45 -16.21 16.79 17.29
N SER A 46 -16.76 15.60 17.48
CA SER A 46 -17.58 15.32 18.66
C SER A 46 -16.79 14.67 19.78
N GLY A 47 -15.46 14.63 19.68
CA GLY A 47 -14.61 14.18 20.75
C GLY A 47 -13.93 12.85 20.55
N ASP A 48 -14.13 12.20 19.43
CA ASP A 48 -13.46 10.95 19.15
C ASP A 48 -11.99 11.22 18.75
N LYS A 49 -11.11 10.34 19.19
CA LYS A 49 -9.68 10.50 18.89
C LYS A 49 -9.43 10.26 17.41
N PRO A 50 -8.62 11.12 16.78
CA PRO A 50 -8.29 10.87 15.37
C PRO A 50 -7.36 9.67 15.24
N ILE A 51 -7.62 8.85 14.25
CA ILE A 51 -6.75 7.75 13.87
C ILE A 51 -6.27 8.01 12.45
N THR A 52 -4.96 8.07 12.27
CA THR A 52 -4.39 8.29 10.95
C THR A 52 -4.01 6.95 10.36
N ARG A 53 -4.45 6.71 9.14
CA ARG A 53 -4.10 5.50 8.41
C ARG A 53 -3.39 5.86 7.13
N TRP A 54 -2.45 5.03 6.74
CA TRP A 54 -1.57 5.27 5.61
C TRP A 54 -1.92 4.31 4.50
N TYR A 55 -1.91 4.82 3.26
CA TYR A 55 -2.33 4.05 2.10
C TYR A 55 -1.37 4.26 0.94
N LEU A 56 -1.31 3.26 0.08
CA LEU A 56 -0.71 3.43 -1.22
C LEU A 56 -1.83 3.62 -2.23
N GLN A 57 -1.80 4.75 -2.91
CA GLN A 57 -2.78 5.07 -3.94
C GLN A 57 -2.18 4.68 -5.28
N LEU A 58 -2.80 3.72 -5.95
CA LEU A 58 -2.33 3.24 -7.24
C LEU A 58 -2.85 4.13 -8.35
N PRO A 59 -2.11 4.24 -9.46
CA PRO A 59 -2.55 5.09 -10.56
C PRO A 59 -3.77 4.54 -11.30
N TRP A 60 -3.98 3.22 -11.26
CA TRP A 60 -5.14 2.58 -11.84
C TRP A 60 -5.41 1.28 -11.10
N PRO A 61 -6.60 0.69 -11.29
CA PRO A 61 -6.92 -0.54 -10.58
C PRO A 61 -5.94 -1.66 -10.93
N ALA A 62 -5.50 -2.37 -9.91
CA ALA A 62 -4.59 -3.49 -10.07
C ALA A 62 -5.22 -4.75 -9.50
N CYS A 63 -4.86 -5.88 -10.07
CA CYS A 63 -5.37 -7.17 -9.67
C CYS A 63 -4.66 -7.67 -8.41
N PHE A 64 -5.44 -8.21 -7.49
CA PHE A 64 -4.94 -8.83 -6.27
C PHE A 64 -5.60 -10.18 -6.06
N ALA A 65 -5.28 -10.83 -4.95
CA ALA A 65 -5.78 -12.15 -4.62
C ALA A 65 -7.27 -12.28 -4.90
N GLU A 66 -7.66 -13.45 -5.41
CA GLU A 66 -9.06 -13.75 -5.71
C GLU A 66 -9.64 -12.79 -6.75
N HIS A 67 -8.79 -12.30 -7.63
CA HIS A 67 -9.23 -11.42 -8.73
C HIS A 67 -9.91 -10.14 -8.28
N ARG A 68 -9.50 -9.63 -7.11
CA ARG A 68 -9.97 -8.34 -6.65
C ARG A 68 -9.19 -7.24 -7.33
N TYR A 69 -9.87 -6.18 -7.72
CA TYR A 69 -9.24 -5.02 -8.33
C TYR A 69 -9.35 -3.85 -7.38
N LEU A 70 -8.21 -3.30 -7.01
CA LEU A 70 -8.15 -2.21 -6.03
C LEU A 70 -7.32 -1.07 -6.59
N THR A 71 -7.70 0.15 -6.21
CA THR A 71 -6.91 1.34 -6.51
C THR A 71 -6.13 1.83 -5.30
N ARG A 72 -6.42 1.28 -4.13
CA ARG A 72 -5.81 1.73 -2.90
C ARG A 72 -5.80 0.60 -1.88
N PHE A 73 -4.73 0.52 -1.12
CA PHE A 73 -4.71 -0.41 0.01
C PHE A 73 -3.92 0.21 1.16
N GLN A 74 -4.23 -0.26 2.35
CA GLN A 74 -3.60 0.26 3.56
C GLN A 74 -2.22 -0.34 3.73
N LEU A 75 -1.32 0.49 4.24
CA LEU A 75 0.03 0.07 4.60
C LEU A 75 0.09 -0.09 6.10
N SER A 76 0.60 -1.23 6.54
CA SER A 76 0.80 -1.49 7.96
C SER A 76 2.20 -1.01 8.31
N LEU A 77 2.26 0.07 9.07
CA LEU A 77 3.51 0.73 9.45
C LEU A 77 3.60 0.82 10.96
N THR A 78 4.80 0.63 11.48
CA THR A 78 5.05 0.87 12.90
C THR A 78 5.14 2.37 13.13
N PRO A 79 5.01 2.82 14.41
CA PRO A 79 5.16 4.25 14.69
C PRO A 79 6.51 4.81 14.22
N GLN A 80 7.57 4.03 14.33
CA GLN A 80 8.89 4.46 13.87
C GLN A 80 8.90 4.63 12.35
N GLU A 81 8.26 3.71 11.64
CA GLU A 81 8.18 3.79 10.19
C GLU A 81 7.36 4.99 9.75
N VAL A 82 6.29 5.30 10.47
CA VAL A 82 5.49 6.48 10.16
C VAL A 82 6.36 7.73 10.23
N GLU A 83 7.17 7.85 11.29
CA GLU A 83 8.05 9.01 11.40
C GLU A 83 9.08 9.06 10.28
N LEU A 84 9.62 7.91 9.93
CA LEU A 84 10.63 7.84 8.88
C LEU A 84 10.05 8.17 7.50
N TYR A 85 8.86 7.66 7.21
CA TYR A 85 8.29 7.77 5.87
C TYR A 85 7.39 8.98 5.67
N ARG A 86 7.10 9.72 6.74
CA ARG A 86 6.23 10.90 6.65
C ARG A 86 6.72 11.89 5.60
N GLN A 87 8.02 11.98 5.40
CA GLN A 87 8.60 12.90 4.44
C GLN A 87 8.20 12.57 3.00
N PHE A 88 7.72 11.37 2.76
CA PHE A 88 7.34 10.95 1.41
C PHE A 88 5.85 11.12 1.14
N LEU A 89 5.12 11.71 2.07
CA LEU A 89 3.68 11.92 1.91
C LEU A 89 3.41 12.72 0.64
N GLY A 90 2.52 12.21 -0.19
CA GLY A 90 2.20 12.84 -1.47
C GLY A 90 3.18 12.53 -2.58
N LYS A 91 4.24 11.81 -2.28
CA LYS A 91 5.26 11.47 -3.27
C LYS A 91 5.02 10.10 -3.86
N GLU A 92 5.56 9.88 -5.03
CA GLU A 92 5.53 8.57 -5.64
C GLU A 92 6.57 7.70 -4.95
N ILE A 93 6.15 6.51 -4.51
CA ILE A 93 7.01 5.62 -3.72
C ILE A 93 6.94 4.21 -4.27
N ARG A 94 7.93 3.44 -3.88
CA ARG A 94 7.97 2.00 -4.12
C ARG A 94 7.93 1.30 -2.77
N VAL A 95 7.01 0.37 -2.63
CA VAL A 95 6.80 -0.36 -1.38
C VAL A 95 7.06 -1.84 -1.64
N LYS A 96 7.80 -2.47 -0.75
CA LYS A 96 7.92 -3.91 -0.72
C LYS A 96 7.30 -4.43 0.56
N GLY A 97 6.55 -5.51 0.43
CA GLY A 97 5.92 -6.08 1.61
C GLY A 97 5.08 -7.29 1.27
N THR A 98 4.48 -7.86 2.30
CA THR A 98 3.64 -9.03 2.16
C THR A 98 2.18 -8.62 2.21
N LEU A 99 1.37 -9.30 1.42
CA LEU A 99 -0.05 -9.02 1.32
C LEU A 99 -0.78 -9.73 2.44
N GLN A 100 -1.67 -9.03 3.14
CA GLN A 100 -2.46 -9.57 4.23
C GLN A 100 -3.90 -9.15 4.07
N GLU A 101 -4.80 -9.90 4.69
CA GLU A 101 -6.20 -9.52 4.70
C GLU A 101 -6.43 -8.41 5.72
N GLY A 102 -7.25 -7.45 5.35
CA GLY A 102 -7.64 -6.41 6.29
C GLY A 102 -8.56 -6.95 7.36
N VAL A 103 -8.54 -6.31 8.52
CA VAL A 103 -9.39 -6.71 9.65
C VAL A 103 -10.72 -5.99 9.52
N PRO A 104 -11.83 -6.73 9.42
CA PRO A 104 -13.15 -6.09 9.32
C PRO A 104 -13.43 -5.19 10.52
N GLY A 105 -14.05 -4.06 10.25
CA GLY A 105 -14.42 -3.12 11.30
C GLY A 105 -13.33 -2.19 11.75
N ALA A 106 -12.11 -2.34 11.22
CA ALA A 106 -10.99 -1.51 11.63
C ALA A 106 -10.71 -0.37 10.67
N GLN A 107 -11.67 0.02 9.86
CA GLN A 107 -11.52 1.13 8.91
C GLN A 107 -10.39 0.90 7.91
N THR A 108 -10.14 -0.36 7.57
CA THR A 108 -9.05 -0.70 6.66
C THR A 108 -9.59 -1.09 5.29
N THR A 109 -8.72 -1.10 4.31
CA THR A 109 -9.06 -1.69 3.01
C THR A 109 -9.13 -3.21 3.17
N SER A 110 -9.75 -3.87 2.19
CA SER A 110 -9.89 -5.32 2.25
C SER A 110 -8.54 -6.03 2.23
N LEU A 111 -7.53 -5.37 1.70
CA LEU A 111 -6.16 -5.89 1.69
C LEU A 111 -5.25 -4.86 2.34
N VAL A 112 -4.25 -5.36 3.04
CA VAL A 112 -3.26 -4.55 3.72
C VAL A 112 -1.89 -5.08 3.34
N VAL A 113 -0.91 -4.20 3.18
CA VAL A 113 0.46 -4.61 2.93
C VAL A 113 1.28 -4.35 4.19
N LYS A 114 1.91 -5.39 4.71
CA LYS A 114 2.87 -5.23 5.78
C LYS A 114 4.19 -4.85 5.15
N VAL A 115 4.60 -3.62 5.40
CA VAL A 115 5.74 -3.02 4.71
C VAL A 115 7.05 -3.56 5.27
N SER A 116 7.92 -4.02 4.38
CA SER A 116 9.28 -4.38 4.75
C SER A 116 10.26 -3.31 4.32
N SER A 117 9.98 -2.58 3.23
CA SER A 117 10.78 -1.43 2.84
C SER A 117 9.92 -0.47 2.03
N LEU A 118 10.30 0.80 2.07
CA LEU A 118 9.58 1.85 1.36
C LEU A 118 10.59 2.90 0.93
N ASP A 119 10.64 3.17 -0.36
CA ASP A 119 11.57 4.14 -0.92
C ASP A 119 10.83 5.13 -1.80
N ARG A 120 11.35 6.34 -1.85
CA ARG A 120 10.84 7.29 -2.81
C ARG A 120 11.25 6.83 -4.20
N LEU A 121 10.28 6.81 -5.10
CA LEU A 121 10.55 6.44 -6.48
C LEU A 121 11.06 7.68 -7.20
N GLU A 122 12.32 7.64 -7.61
CA GLU A 122 12.91 8.77 -8.30
C GLU A 122 12.74 8.59 -9.78
N ARG A 123 12.13 9.58 -10.40
CA ARG A 123 12.01 9.60 -11.83
C ARG A 123 13.16 10.39 -12.40
N ARG A 124 13.82 9.80 -13.37
CA ARG A 124 14.81 10.54 -14.10
C ARG A 124 14.09 11.48 -15.03
N GLY A 125 14.35 12.74 -14.90
CA GLY A 125 13.78 13.70 -15.79
C GLY A 125 14.29 13.51 -17.20
N PRO A 126 13.53 13.94 -18.17
CA PRO A 126 14.01 13.89 -19.56
C PRO A 126 15.14 14.86 -19.77
#